data_b9120f2bb7082a9c423ffe81b1cb2f69
#
_entry.id   b9120f2bb7082a9c423ffe81b1cb2f69
#
_cell.length_a   1.000
_cell.length_b   1.000
_cell.length_c   1.000
_cell.angle_alpha   90.00
_cell.angle_beta   90.00
_cell.angle_gamma   90.00
#
_symmetry.space_group_name_H-M   'P 1'
#
loop_
_entity.id
_entity.type
_entity.pdbx_description
1 polymer ?
#
loop_
_entity_poly.entity_id
_entity_poly.type
_entity_poly.pdbx_seq_one_letter_code
_entity_poly.pdbx_strand_id
1 'polypeptide(L)'
;MTLMRWNVFIPALLISAALAVPQNMIGCGPMMEPHDYYASFLSKEMIEDKGARPFFYTSLLDFYDDWDGTEAVSEVNENIVAEWQQYAGGKVSREDAAHLVYKANTAEVKQLITALKTPTTTLSPKLKSNSMAQALLKEKKAEALQYLLLAKTIEPFCTTPDQWSDAPPRDSLKINGYISQANTAFSKTTDPFLKNRYAFLRVKLAFYNNRLKDCVGWYDASFDKANQTAVQPLAFSYKAGALFRMGKGAEAAYSFSRLFAKASTADKKKIFLGFLWSTDRCNPELIEKYTALAPNQQEKAYETALFGLFGEAWQLPILQKTYALDPSCELLPLLAIREMNKLEEKYLTPHIEKQEGSRPYYFSWYERDSILPRDEHVLACIASFEQMAKDARVPNRPLFATGVAYLQYMRGDYTAARQALAHASGMQSNAAVKDQQQLIGLLIQTSELKQLDAAAEQALLPSLQWLQQKAIKDSRENDYRLFYR
;
A
#
# COMPACT_ATOMS: atom_id res chain seq x y z
N MET A 1 26.79 -54.20 44.32
CA MET A 1 26.21 -54.20 42.90
C MET A 1 24.91 -53.43 42.89
N THR A 2 24.94 -52.10 42.77
CA THR A 2 23.71 -51.28 42.55
C THR A 2 24.01 -49.74 42.55
N LEU A 3 25.07 -49.30 41.88
CA LEU A 3 25.40 -47.86 41.81
C LEU A 3 25.64 -47.36 40.38
N MET A 4 25.18 -48.14 39.36
CA MET A 4 25.56 -47.85 37.97
C MET A 4 24.38 -47.55 37.05
N ARG A 5 23.20 -47.18 37.58
CA ARG A 5 22.02 -46.91 36.71
C ARG A 5 21.45 -45.50 36.78
N TRP A 6 21.98 -44.63 37.63
CA TRP A 6 21.48 -43.25 37.77
C TRP A 6 22.13 -42.26 36.80
N ASN A 7 23.34 -42.54 36.31
CA ASN A 7 24.06 -41.61 35.44
C ASN A 7 23.59 -41.60 33.97
N VAL A 8 22.69 -42.51 33.57
CA VAL A 8 22.17 -42.57 32.19
C VAL A 8 20.77 -41.94 32.11
N PHE A 9 20.02 -41.91 33.20
CA PHE A 9 18.67 -41.34 33.23
C PHE A 9 18.65 -39.82 33.30
N ILE A 10 19.63 -39.18 33.91
CA ILE A 10 19.72 -37.73 34.01
C ILE A 10 20.01 -37.06 32.62
N PRO A 11 20.99 -37.50 31.80
CA PRO A 11 21.18 -36.96 30.48
C PRO A 11 20.02 -37.27 29.52
N ALA A 12 19.38 -38.46 29.64
CA ALA A 12 18.22 -38.78 28.83
C ALA A 12 17.00 -37.90 29.15
N LEU A 13 16.79 -37.54 30.43
CA LEU A 13 15.73 -36.63 30.86
C LEU A 13 15.99 -35.19 30.41
N LEU A 14 17.26 -34.75 30.43
CA LEU A 14 17.66 -33.43 29.94
C LEU A 14 17.54 -33.31 28.42
N ILE A 15 17.83 -34.37 27.67
CA ILE A 15 17.67 -34.44 26.23
C ILE A 15 16.16 -34.45 25.87
N SER A 16 15.33 -35.19 26.60
CA SER A 16 13.87 -35.16 26.36
C SER A 16 13.23 -33.85 26.77
N ALA A 17 13.73 -33.15 27.79
CA ALA A 17 13.28 -31.81 28.15
C ALA A 17 13.70 -30.75 27.11
N ALA A 18 14.89 -30.91 26.52
CA ALA A 18 15.34 -30.04 25.43
C ALA A 18 14.57 -30.28 24.12
N LEU A 19 14.03 -31.49 23.89
CA LEU A 19 13.18 -31.80 22.72
C LEU A 19 11.70 -31.45 22.95
N ALA A 20 11.29 -31.17 24.21
CA ALA A 20 9.94 -30.75 24.56
C ALA A 20 9.76 -29.19 24.54
N VAL A 21 10.80 -28.44 24.25
CA VAL A 21 10.66 -26.99 23.97
C VAL A 21 9.86 -26.87 22.68
N PRO A 22 8.66 -26.23 22.68
CA PRO A 22 7.87 -26.08 21.47
C PRO A 22 8.72 -25.39 20.42
N GLN A 23 8.86 -26.03 19.26
CA GLN A 23 9.63 -25.52 18.11
C GLN A 23 9.04 -24.21 17.52
N ASN A 24 8.04 -23.64 18.16
CA ASN A 24 7.39 -22.39 17.79
C ASN A 24 8.03 -21.15 18.43
N MET A 25 9.19 -21.27 19.06
CA MET A 25 10.00 -20.13 19.48
C MET A 25 11.14 -19.85 18.51
N ILE A 26 10.86 -19.82 17.23
CA ILE A 26 11.59 -18.91 16.35
C ILE A 26 10.91 -17.55 16.55
N GLY A 27 11.21 -16.91 17.65
CA GLY A 27 10.90 -15.50 17.78
C GLY A 27 11.74 -14.78 16.73
N CYS A 28 11.13 -14.35 15.64
CA CYS A 28 11.60 -13.12 15.02
C CYS A 28 11.69 -12.14 16.18
N GLY A 29 12.84 -11.50 16.37
CA GLY A 29 13.01 -10.48 17.41
C GLY A 29 11.90 -9.44 17.30
N PRO A 30 11.63 -8.66 18.34
CA PRO A 30 10.62 -7.63 18.27
C PRO A 30 10.87 -6.79 17.02
N MET A 31 9.85 -6.67 16.18
CA MET A 31 9.91 -5.77 15.04
C MET A 31 10.04 -4.37 15.62
N MET A 32 11.11 -3.70 15.25
CA MET A 32 11.38 -2.35 15.73
C MET A 32 10.58 -1.37 14.87
N GLU A 33 10.00 -0.38 15.53
CA GLU A 33 9.31 0.71 14.85
C GLU A 33 10.33 1.60 14.09
N PRO A 34 9.95 2.28 13.01
CA PRO A 34 10.84 3.20 12.30
C PRO A 34 11.56 4.18 13.22
N HIS A 35 10.88 4.70 14.21
CA HIS A 35 11.39 5.64 15.19
C HIS A 35 12.39 5.05 16.20
N ASP A 36 12.55 3.72 16.21
CA ASP A 36 13.60 3.08 17.00
C ASP A 36 14.96 3.13 16.29
N TYR A 37 14.95 3.46 14.98
CA TYR A 37 16.15 3.45 14.15
C TYR A 37 16.70 4.84 13.83
N TYR A 38 15.82 5.84 13.69
CA TYR A 38 16.26 7.20 13.33
C TYR A 38 15.27 8.26 13.83
N ALA A 39 15.78 9.47 14.02
CA ALA A 39 14.95 10.60 14.38
C ALA A 39 14.04 10.99 13.21
N SER A 40 12.75 10.87 13.41
CA SER A 40 11.74 11.32 12.45
C SER A 40 10.70 12.17 13.15
N PHE A 41 10.47 13.37 12.60
CA PHE A 41 9.48 14.32 13.10
C PHE A 41 8.44 14.67 12.03
N LEU A 42 8.42 13.94 10.91
CA LEU A 42 7.40 14.08 9.88
C LEU A 42 6.21 13.15 10.17
N SER A 43 5.01 13.68 10.02
CA SER A 43 3.78 12.90 10.16
C SER A 43 3.32 12.36 8.81
N LYS A 44 3.01 11.07 8.76
CA LYS A 44 2.37 10.42 7.59
C LYS A 44 0.99 10.98 7.28
N GLU A 45 0.36 11.67 8.24
CA GLU A 45 -0.94 12.32 8.02
C GLU A 45 -0.89 13.46 7.01
N MET A 46 0.31 14.02 6.72
CA MET A 46 0.48 14.99 5.63
C MET A 46 0.20 14.41 4.24
N ILE A 47 0.20 13.08 4.10
CA ILE A 47 -0.19 12.39 2.87
C ILE A 47 -1.72 12.25 2.88
N GLU A 48 -2.39 13.04 2.02
CA GLU A 48 -3.85 13.08 1.93
C GLU A 48 -4.43 11.75 1.42
N ASP A 49 -3.78 11.14 0.42
CA ASP A 49 -4.14 9.81 -0.07
C ASP A 49 -3.66 8.73 0.91
N LYS A 50 -4.59 8.20 1.70
CA LYS A 50 -4.29 7.13 2.66
C LYS A 50 -3.64 5.90 2.02
N GLY A 51 -3.98 5.60 0.75
CA GLY A 51 -3.36 4.48 0.02
C GLY A 51 -1.90 4.70 -0.34
N ALA A 52 -1.45 5.94 -0.31
CA ALA A 52 -0.07 6.30 -0.54
C ALA A 52 0.76 6.40 0.76
N ARG A 53 0.14 6.29 1.94
CA ARG A 53 0.83 6.33 3.24
C ARG A 53 1.87 5.23 3.43
N PRO A 54 1.69 3.98 2.94
CA PRO A 54 2.74 2.97 3.01
C PRO A 54 4.04 3.35 2.32
N PHE A 55 4.01 4.35 1.43
CA PHE A 55 5.19 4.88 0.74
C PHE A 55 5.86 6.03 1.48
N PHE A 56 5.36 6.40 2.65
CA PHE A 56 5.95 7.44 3.51
C PHE A 56 7.38 7.10 3.91
N TYR A 57 7.60 5.88 4.38
CA TYR A 57 8.90 5.42 4.81
C TYR A 57 9.81 5.10 3.63
N THR A 58 11.11 5.20 3.87
CA THR A 58 12.18 4.88 2.92
C THR A 58 13.00 3.72 3.47
N SER A 59 13.95 3.23 2.69
CA SER A 59 14.89 2.23 3.15
C SER A 59 14.25 0.89 3.49
N LEU A 60 14.71 0.25 4.55
CA LEU A 60 14.26 -1.06 5.00
C LEU A 60 12.81 -1.07 5.50
N LEU A 61 12.27 0.09 5.78
CA LEU A 61 10.92 0.25 6.33
C LEU A 61 9.85 0.38 5.25
N ASP A 62 10.25 0.36 3.98
CA ASP A 62 9.30 0.27 2.87
C ASP A 62 8.36 -0.92 3.10
N PHE A 63 7.06 -0.66 3.23
CA PHE A 63 6.01 -1.66 3.38
C PHE A 63 5.88 -2.38 4.74
N TYR A 64 6.63 -2.01 5.78
CA TYR A 64 6.49 -2.63 7.09
C TYR A 64 5.26 -2.19 7.89
N ASP A 65 4.65 -1.08 7.52
CA ASP A 65 3.46 -0.52 8.20
C ASP A 65 2.24 -1.48 8.22
N ASP A 66 2.27 -2.56 7.44
CA ASP A 66 1.20 -3.58 7.37
C ASP A 66 1.50 -4.85 8.20
N TRP A 67 2.62 -4.93 8.91
CA TRP A 67 3.00 -6.20 9.57
C TRP A 67 2.34 -6.43 10.92
N ASP A 68 1.82 -5.40 11.56
CA ASP A 68 1.08 -5.57 12.81
C ASP A 68 -0.41 -5.99 12.60
N GLY A 69 -0.81 -6.26 11.38
CA GLY A 69 -2.09 -6.90 11.04
C GLY A 69 -3.32 -6.02 11.29
N THR A 70 -3.15 -4.72 11.49
CA THR A 70 -4.27 -3.82 11.83
C THR A 70 -5.10 -3.40 10.63
N GLU A 71 -4.54 -3.41 9.42
CA GLU A 71 -5.32 -3.38 8.20
C GLU A 71 -5.24 -4.72 7.46
N ALA A 72 -5.97 -5.71 7.95
CA ALA A 72 -6.32 -6.85 7.10
C ALA A 72 -6.92 -6.26 5.83
N VAL A 73 -6.16 -6.32 4.73
CA VAL A 73 -6.65 -5.92 3.41
C VAL A 73 -8.00 -6.59 3.26
N SER A 74 -9.07 -5.80 3.25
CA SER A 74 -10.40 -6.34 3.12
C SER A 74 -10.40 -7.19 1.86
N GLU A 75 -10.51 -8.52 2.00
CA GLU A 75 -10.63 -9.43 0.85
C GLU A 75 -11.85 -9.08 0.00
N VAL A 76 -12.69 -8.19 0.52
CA VAL A 76 -13.96 -7.77 -0.05
C VAL A 76 -13.79 -6.46 -0.81
N ASN A 77 -13.92 -6.52 -2.12
CA ASN A 77 -13.98 -5.32 -2.96
C ASN A 77 -15.39 -4.71 -2.90
N GLU A 78 -15.52 -3.56 -2.24
CA GLU A 78 -16.79 -2.88 -1.99
C GLU A 78 -17.54 -2.49 -3.28
N ASN A 79 -16.82 -2.12 -4.33
CA ASN A 79 -17.44 -1.78 -5.61
C ASN A 79 -18.09 -3.02 -6.26
N ILE A 80 -17.46 -4.20 -6.13
CA ILE A 80 -18.05 -5.46 -6.59
C ILE A 80 -19.29 -5.80 -5.78
N VAL A 81 -19.25 -5.62 -4.46
CA VAL A 81 -20.42 -5.84 -3.59
C VAL A 81 -21.56 -4.92 -4.00
N ALA A 82 -21.30 -3.64 -4.19
CA ALA A 82 -22.30 -2.65 -4.61
C ALA A 82 -22.94 -3.00 -5.97
N GLU A 83 -22.13 -3.43 -6.96
CA GLU A 83 -22.66 -3.88 -8.25
C GLU A 83 -23.55 -5.12 -8.12
N TRP A 84 -23.19 -6.06 -7.25
CA TRP A 84 -24.05 -7.24 -6.98
C TRP A 84 -25.34 -6.89 -6.26
N GLN A 85 -25.29 -5.93 -5.30
CA GLN A 85 -26.51 -5.41 -4.66
C GLN A 85 -27.46 -4.80 -5.68
N GLN A 86 -26.93 -3.96 -6.57
CA GLN A 86 -27.71 -3.33 -7.65
C GLN A 86 -28.29 -4.37 -8.61
N TYR A 87 -27.49 -5.37 -9.01
CA TYR A 87 -27.91 -6.42 -9.93
C TYR A 87 -28.99 -7.35 -9.35
N ALA A 88 -28.85 -7.71 -8.08
CA ALA A 88 -29.84 -8.55 -7.41
C ALA A 88 -31.18 -7.82 -7.17
N GLY A 89 -31.16 -6.50 -7.22
CA GLY A 89 -32.33 -5.64 -7.06
C GLY A 89 -32.81 -5.51 -5.61
N GLY A 90 -33.39 -4.37 -5.29
CA GLY A 90 -34.09 -4.18 -4.05
C GLY A 90 -33.22 -4.03 -2.80
N LYS A 91 -33.70 -4.57 -1.69
CA LYS A 91 -33.17 -4.35 -0.34
C LYS A 91 -32.12 -5.41 0.04
N VAL A 92 -31.05 -5.55 -0.75
CA VAL A 92 -29.96 -6.48 -0.44
C VAL A 92 -28.97 -5.78 0.49
N SER A 93 -28.69 -6.39 1.66
CA SER A 93 -27.68 -5.85 2.56
C SER A 93 -26.27 -6.06 2.02
N ARG A 94 -25.35 -5.16 2.41
CA ARG A 94 -23.94 -5.27 2.05
C ARG A 94 -23.32 -6.58 2.54
N GLU A 95 -23.62 -6.94 3.78
CA GLU A 95 -23.11 -8.14 4.45
C GLU A 95 -23.54 -9.40 3.73
N ASP A 96 -24.80 -9.47 3.29
CA ASP A 96 -25.34 -10.61 2.56
C ASP A 96 -24.75 -10.74 1.15
N ALA A 97 -24.58 -9.63 0.45
CA ALA A 97 -23.91 -9.61 -0.85
C ALA A 97 -22.44 -10.02 -0.72
N ALA A 98 -21.72 -9.42 0.23
CA ALA A 98 -20.33 -9.77 0.52
C ALA A 98 -20.20 -11.26 0.91
N HIS A 99 -21.13 -11.78 1.73
CA HIS A 99 -21.13 -13.19 2.08
C HIS A 99 -21.27 -14.09 0.84
N LEU A 100 -22.29 -13.84 0.01
CA LEU A 100 -22.59 -14.73 -1.13
C LEU A 100 -21.49 -14.67 -2.20
N VAL A 101 -20.90 -13.49 -2.42
CA VAL A 101 -19.86 -13.28 -3.44
C VAL A 101 -18.48 -13.78 -2.96
N TYR A 102 -18.11 -13.53 -1.70
CA TYR A 102 -16.74 -13.79 -1.23
C TYR A 102 -16.63 -14.99 -0.27
N LYS A 103 -17.61 -15.20 0.62
CA LYS A 103 -17.50 -16.17 1.73
C LYS A 103 -18.26 -17.47 1.51
N ALA A 104 -19.30 -17.47 0.68
CA ALA A 104 -20.07 -18.68 0.39
C ALA A 104 -19.21 -19.73 -0.32
N ASN A 105 -19.44 -21.00 -0.01
CA ASN A 105 -18.77 -22.11 -0.68
C ASN A 105 -19.64 -22.71 -1.81
N THR A 106 -19.06 -23.65 -2.56
CA THR A 106 -19.75 -24.29 -3.70
C THR A 106 -20.99 -25.08 -3.27
N ALA A 107 -21.03 -25.63 -2.05
CA ALA A 107 -22.19 -26.37 -1.55
C ALA A 107 -23.36 -25.44 -1.28
N GLU A 108 -23.13 -24.28 -0.69
CA GLU A 108 -24.15 -23.25 -0.46
C GLU A 108 -24.75 -22.76 -1.78
N VAL A 109 -23.94 -22.47 -2.79
CA VAL A 109 -24.43 -22.04 -4.10
C VAL A 109 -25.21 -23.14 -4.80
N LYS A 110 -24.79 -24.42 -4.68
CA LYS A 110 -25.57 -25.57 -5.21
C LYS A 110 -26.93 -25.72 -4.53
N GLN A 111 -27.02 -25.45 -3.23
CA GLN A 111 -28.33 -25.44 -2.55
C GLN A 111 -29.28 -24.40 -3.16
N LEU A 112 -28.80 -23.20 -3.47
CA LEU A 112 -29.58 -22.15 -4.14
C LEU A 112 -30.06 -22.59 -5.53
N ILE A 113 -29.18 -23.20 -6.31
CA ILE A 113 -29.51 -23.71 -7.66
C ILE A 113 -30.56 -24.80 -7.56
N THR A 114 -30.47 -25.69 -6.56
CA THR A 114 -31.44 -26.73 -6.32
C THR A 114 -32.78 -26.13 -5.89
N ALA A 115 -32.78 -25.18 -4.96
CA ALA A 115 -33.99 -24.50 -4.50
C ALA A 115 -34.71 -23.74 -5.63
N LEU A 116 -33.96 -23.20 -6.59
CA LEU A 116 -34.51 -22.54 -7.76
C LEU A 116 -35.31 -23.53 -8.66
N LYS A 117 -34.86 -24.79 -8.74
CA LYS A 117 -35.50 -25.86 -9.52
C LYS A 117 -36.60 -26.55 -8.74
N THR A 118 -36.42 -26.73 -7.43
CA THR A 118 -37.31 -27.48 -6.53
C THR A 118 -37.61 -26.59 -5.31
N PRO A 119 -38.71 -25.82 -5.34
CA PRO A 119 -39.05 -24.85 -4.29
C PRO A 119 -39.19 -25.43 -2.87
N THR A 120 -39.39 -26.73 -2.75
CA THR A 120 -39.48 -27.46 -1.47
C THR A 120 -38.10 -27.74 -0.83
N THR A 121 -37.00 -27.36 -1.50
CA THR A 121 -35.65 -27.56 -0.97
C THR A 121 -35.43 -26.76 0.30
N THR A 122 -35.01 -27.43 1.37
CA THR A 122 -34.65 -26.78 2.63
C THR A 122 -33.30 -26.10 2.51
N LEU A 123 -33.29 -24.79 2.63
CA LEU A 123 -32.05 -24.00 2.70
C LEU A 123 -31.47 -23.99 4.11
N SER A 124 -30.14 -23.88 4.20
CA SER A 124 -29.48 -23.63 5.48
C SER A 124 -29.99 -22.33 6.12
N PRO A 125 -29.98 -22.21 7.47
CA PRO A 125 -30.48 -21.00 8.14
C PRO A 125 -29.81 -19.72 7.60
N LYS A 126 -28.53 -19.79 7.32
CA LYS A 126 -27.74 -18.68 6.78
C LYS A 126 -28.17 -18.23 5.39
N LEU A 127 -28.47 -19.16 4.48
CA LEU A 127 -28.97 -18.84 3.14
C LEU A 127 -30.44 -18.39 3.18
N LYS A 128 -31.20 -18.92 4.14
CA LYS A 128 -32.62 -18.55 4.32
C LYS A 128 -32.76 -17.10 4.78
N SER A 129 -31.84 -16.59 5.60
CA SER A 129 -31.83 -15.21 6.06
C SER A 129 -31.05 -14.24 5.12
N ASN A 130 -30.28 -14.77 4.18
CA ASN A 130 -29.47 -13.94 3.28
C ASN A 130 -30.35 -13.22 2.24
N SER A 131 -30.41 -11.91 2.30
CA SER A 131 -31.27 -11.07 1.45
C SER A 131 -30.90 -11.17 -0.05
N MET A 132 -29.61 -11.31 -0.40
CA MET A 132 -29.20 -11.49 -1.79
C MET A 132 -29.60 -12.87 -2.33
N ALA A 133 -29.43 -13.92 -1.54
CA ALA A 133 -29.87 -15.26 -1.92
C ALA A 133 -31.38 -15.29 -2.19
N GLN A 134 -32.19 -14.70 -1.30
CA GLN A 134 -33.63 -14.59 -1.47
C GLN A 134 -34.03 -13.77 -2.70
N ALA A 135 -33.33 -12.65 -2.96
CA ALA A 135 -33.57 -11.83 -4.14
C ALA A 135 -33.27 -12.60 -5.44
N LEU A 136 -32.16 -13.31 -5.52
CA LEU A 136 -31.80 -14.12 -6.70
C LEU A 136 -32.77 -15.25 -6.95
N LEU A 137 -33.30 -15.89 -5.90
CA LEU A 137 -34.32 -16.95 -6.01
C LEU A 137 -35.66 -16.37 -6.47
N LYS A 138 -36.11 -15.27 -5.87
CA LYS A 138 -37.37 -14.59 -6.20
C LYS A 138 -37.38 -14.13 -7.66
N GLU A 139 -36.32 -13.51 -8.10
CA GLU A 139 -36.15 -13.00 -9.48
C GLU A 139 -35.71 -14.09 -10.47
N LYS A 140 -35.66 -15.37 -10.02
CA LYS A 140 -35.25 -16.51 -10.84
C LYS A 140 -33.95 -16.33 -11.62
N LYS A 141 -32.96 -15.69 -10.99
CA LYS A 141 -31.65 -15.39 -11.58
C LYS A 141 -30.75 -16.63 -11.70
N ALA A 142 -31.18 -17.62 -12.48
CA ALA A 142 -30.47 -18.90 -12.64
C ALA A 142 -29.05 -18.74 -13.15
N GLU A 143 -28.84 -17.88 -14.13
CA GLU A 143 -27.52 -17.65 -14.74
C GLU A 143 -26.54 -17.00 -13.74
N ALA A 144 -27.00 -16.09 -12.89
CA ALA A 144 -26.19 -15.50 -11.83
C ALA A 144 -25.72 -16.56 -10.82
N LEU A 145 -26.58 -17.49 -10.43
CA LEU A 145 -26.19 -18.61 -9.56
C LEU A 145 -25.19 -19.56 -10.24
N GLN A 146 -25.34 -19.81 -11.55
CA GLN A 146 -24.35 -20.59 -12.30
C GLN A 146 -22.98 -19.86 -12.40
N TYR A 147 -23.00 -18.54 -12.60
CA TYR A 147 -21.77 -17.74 -12.54
C TYR A 147 -21.10 -17.85 -11.17
N LEU A 148 -21.83 -17.65 -10.07
CA LEU A 148 -21.29 -17.76 -8.72
C LEU A 148 -20.73 -19.16 -8.45
N LEU A 149 -21.42 -20.22 -8.91
CA LEU A 149 -20.92 -21.59 -8.78
C LEU A 149 -19.59 -21.77 -9.51
N LEU A 150 -19.50 -21.32 -10.76
CA LEU A 150 -18.25 -21.39 -11.53
C LEU A 150 -17.13 -20.57 -10.85
N ALA A 151 -17.42 -19.34 -10.43
CA ALA A 151 -16.46 -18.47 -9.74
C ALA A 151 -15.90 -19.15 -8.48
N LYS A 152 -16.77 -19.72 -7.62
CA LYS A 152 -16.35 -20.46 -6.43
C LYS A 152 -15.59 -21.76 -6.74
N THR A 153 -15.96 -22.43 -7.81
CA THR A 153 -15.26 -23.66 -8.22
C THR A 153 -13.84 -23.41 -8.68
N ILE A 154 -13.58 -22.26 -9.30
CA ILE A 154 -12.24 -21.90 -9.81
C ILE A 154 -11.33 -21.23 -8.77
N GLU A 155 -11.85 -20.75 -7.65
CA GLU A 155 -11.04 -20.07 -6.62
C GLU A 155 -9.76 -20.83 -6.25
N PRO A 156 -9.78 -22.13 -5.95
CA PRO A 156 -8.56 -22.86 -5.57
C PRO A 156 -7.49 -22.91 -6.67
N PHE A 157 -7.86 -22.68 -7.92
CA PHE A 157 -6.95 -22.68 -9.08
C PHE A 157 -6.41 -21.28 -9.42
N CYS A 158 -6.91 -20.26 -8.74
CA CYS A 158 -6.61 -18.85 -8.96
C CYS A 158 -6.07 -18.17 -7.71
N THR A 159 -5.48 -18.90 -6.81
CA THR A 159 -4.76 -18.40 -5.63
C THR A 159 -3.26 -18.39 -5.89
N THR A 160 -2.59 -17.40 -5.35
CA THR A 160 -1.12 -17.43 -5.25
C THR A 160 -0.81 -18.23 -3.99
N PRO A 161 0.05 -19.26 -4.06
CA PRO A 161 0.48 -19.96 -2.86
C PRO A 161 1.15 -18.99 -1.91
N ASP A 162 1.00 -19.23 -0.61
CA ASP A 162 1.82 -18.59 0.39
C ASP A 162 3.30 -18.80 0.04
N GLN A 163 4.11 -17.75 0.16
CA GLN A 163 5.55 -17.81 -0.16
C GLN A 163 6.32 -18.86 0.65
N TRP A 164 5.72 -19.34 1.74
CA TRP A 164 6.29 -20.35 2.65
C TRP A 164 5.74 -21.76 2.42
N SER A 165 4.79 -21.94 1.51
CA SER A 165 4.21 -23.24 1.18
C SER A 165 4.56 -23.66 -0.24
N ASP A 166 4.82 -24.95 -0.43
CA ASP A 166 4.99 -25.54 -1.75
C ASP A 166 3.69 -25.35 -2.54
N ALA A 167 3.80 -24.68 -3.69
CA ALA A 167 2.67 -24.54 -4.58
C ALA A 167 2.25 -25.94 -5.11
N PRO A 168 0.99 -26.34 -4.93
CA PRO A 168 0.53 -27.58 -5.54
C PRO A 168 0.72 -27.52 -7.07
N PRO A 169 1.05 -28.64 -7.71
CA PRO A 169 1.23 -28.67 -9.15
C PRO A 169 -0.05 -28.19 -9.84
N ARG A 170 0.14 -27.25 -10.78
CA ARG A 170 -0.97 -26.61 -11.50
C ARG A 170 -1.63 -27.61 -12.47
N ASP A 171 -2.88 -27.94 -12.24
CA ASP A 171 -3.68 -28.78 -13.15
C ASP A 171 -4.17 -27.96 -14.36
N SER A 172 -3.28 -27.78 -15.33
CA SER A 172 -3.56 -27.01 -16.54
C SER A 172 -4.70 -27.60 -17.39
N LEU A 173 -4.91 -28.90 -17.37
CA LEU A 173 -5.99 -29.56 -18.12
C LEU A 173 -7.35 -29.18 -17.50
N LYS A 174 -7.45 -29.26 -16.20
CA LYS A 174 -8.67 -28.89 -15.47
C LYS A 174 -8.98 -27.39 -15.62
N ILE A 175 -7.97 -26.53 -15.54
CA ILE A 175 -8.13 -25.09 -15.77
C ILE A 175 -8.59 -24.82 -17.21
N ASN A 176 -8.08 -25.53 -18.22
CA ASN A 176 -8.57 -25.41 -19.59
C ASN A 176 -10.05 -25.79 -19.73
N GLY A 177 -10.52 -26.79 -18.98
CA GLY A 177 -11.93 -27.13 -18.89
C GLY A 177 -12.78 -25.97 -18.36
N TYR A 178 -12.32 -25.29 -17.32
CA TYR A 178 -13.01 -24.10 -16.78
C TYR A 178 -12.94 -22.90 -17.74
N ILE A 179 -11.83 -22.71 -18.45
CA ILE A 179 -11.73 -21.70 -19.51
C ILE A 179 -12.79 -21.94 -20.59
N SER A 180 -12.97 -23.18 -21.03
CA SER A 180 -13.98 -23.55 -22.02
C SER A 180 -15.41 -23.28 -21.52
N GLN A 181 -15.68 -23.57 -20.25
CA GLN A 181 -16.96 -23.27 -19.61
C GLN A 181 -17.22 -21.76 -19.55
N ALA A 182 -16.21 -20.97 -19.12
CA ALA A 182 -16.32 -19.51 -19.05
C ALA A 182 -16.50 -18.89 -20.45
N ASN A 183 -15.80 -19.38 -21.47
CA ASN A 183 -15.94 -18.93 -22.86
C ASN A 183 -17.35 -19.23 -23.40
N THR A 184 -17.88 -20.43 -23.15
CA THR A 184 -19.23 -20.82 -23.56
C THR A 184 -20.29 -19.94 -22.89
N ALA A 185 -20.15 -19.70 -21.59
CA ALA A 185 -21.05 -18.84 -20.85
C ALA A 185 -20.97 -17.39 -21.34
N PHE A 186 -19.76 -16.86 -21.54
CA PHE A 186 -19.54 -15.53 -22.11
C PHE A 186 -20.20 -15.34 -23.47
N SER A 187 -20.15 -16.36 -24.34
CA SER A 187 -20.72 -16.28 -25.69
C SER A 187 -22.25 -16.38 -25.67
N LYS A 188 -22.81 -17.12 -24.72
CA LYS A 188 -24.26 -17.37 -24.63
C LYS A 188 -25.02 -16.29 -23.87
N THR A 189 -24.39 -15.68 -22.88
CA THR A 189 -25.08 -14.69 -22.05
C THR A 189 -25.43 -13.43 -22.83
N THR A 190 -26.67 -12.96 -22.65
CA THR A 190 -27.16 -11.66 -23.14
C THR A 190 -27.24 -10.62 -22.01
N ASP A 191 -27.04 -11.05 -20.77
CA ASP A 191 -27.03 -10.16 -19.59
C ASP A 191 -25.72 -9.37 -19.53
N PRO A 192 -25.75 -8.02 -19.64
CA PRO A 192 -24.54 -7.21 -19.70
C PRO A 192 -23.68 -7.32 -18.42
N PHE A 193 -24.32 -7.44 -17.25
CA PHE A 193 -23.61 -7.58 -15.99
C PHE A 193 -22.85 -8.90 -15.94
N LEU A 194 -23.50 -10.00 -16.27
CA LEU A 194 -22.88 -11.34 -16.30
C LEU A 194 -21.84 -11.46 -17.42
N LYS A 195 -22.05 -10.77 -18.55
CA LYS A 195 -21.09 -10.68 -19.65
C LYS A 195 -19.73 -10.18 -19.15
N ASN A 196 -19.72 -9.08 -18.39
CA ASN A 196 -18.51 -8.52 -17.81
C ASN A 196 -17.88 -9.47 -16.77
N ARG A 197 -18.70 -10.15 -15.98
CA ARG A 197 -18.23 -11.13 -15.01
C ARG A 197 -17.56 -12.35 -15.67
N TYR A 198 -18.14 -12.91 -16.71
CA TYR A 198 -17.55 -14.00 -17.48
C TYR A 198 -16.28 -13.53 -18.24
N ALA A 199 -16.28 -12.31 -18.77
CA ALA A 199 -15.08 -11.71 -19.37
C ALA A 199 -13.91 -11.67 -18.36
N PHE A 200 -14.18 -11.24 -17.12
CA PHE A 200 -13.20 -11.24 -16.04
C PHE A 200 -12.69 -12.66 -15.72
N LEU A 201 -13.57 -13.65 -15.58
CA LEU A 201 -13.15 -15.03 -15.30
C LEU A 201 -12.23 -15.59 -16.39
N ARG A 202 -12.53 -15.31 -17.67
CA ARG A 202 -11.69 -15.76 -18.80
C ARG A 202 -10.28 -15.18 -18.70
N VAL A 203 -10.17 -13.87 -18.48
CA VAL A 203 -8.89 -13.16 -18.32
C VAL A 203 -8.11 -13.72 -17.13
N LYS A 204 -8.76 -13.86 -15.97
CA LYS A 204 -8.17 -14.43 -14.76
C LYS A 204 -7.66 -15.85 -14.98
N LEU A 205 -8.48 -16.74 -15.50
CA LEU A 205 -8.10 -18.14 -15.77
C LEU A 205 -6.97 -18.26 -16.79
N ALA A 206 -6.97 -17.44 -17.85
CA ALA A 206 -5.91 -17.42 -18.84
C ALA A 206 -4.56 -17.01 -18.20
N PHE A 207 -4.56 -16.00 -17.33
CA PHE A 207 -3.37 -15.59 -16.59
C PHE A 207 -2.81 -16.74 -15.72
N TYR A 208 -3.68 -17.37 -14.91
CA TYR A 208 -3.26 -18.46 -14.03
C TYR A 208 -2.87 -19.72 -14.80
N ASN A 209 -3.41 -19.95 -15.98
CA ASN A 209 -3.03 -21.08 -16.83
C ASN A 209 -1.87 -20.79 -17.79
N ASN A 210 -1.15 -19.69 -17.61
CA ASN A 210 -0.03 -19.25 -18.45
C ASN A 210 -0.40 -19.01 -19.94
N ARG A 211 -1.69 -18.80 -20.24
CA ARG A 211 -2.16 -18.43 -21.58
C ARG A 211 -2.10 -16.91 -21.73
N LEU A 212 -0.89 -16.35 -21.66
CA LEU A 212 -0.66 -14.92 -21.50
C LEU A 212 -1.16 -14.11 -22.69
N LYS A 213 -0.99 -14.61 -23.92
CA LYS A 213 -1.52 -13.94 -25.13
C LYS A 213 -3.04 -13.88 -25.12
N ASP A 214 -3.71 -14.95 -24.67
CA ASP A 214 -5.16 -14.97 -24.56
C ASP A 214 -5.65 -14.03 -23.45
N CYS A 215 -4.93 -13.97 -22.33
CA CYS A 215 -5.23 -13.05 -21.24
C CYS A 215 -5.27 -11.59 -21.75
N VAL A 216 -4.24 -11.16 -22.49
CA VAL A 216 -4.17 -9.82 -23.08
C VAL A 216 -5.27 -9.62 -24.12
N GLY A 217 -5.39 -10.53 -25.10
CA GLY A 217 -6.36 -10.40 -26.20
C GLY A 217 -7.82 -10.42 -25.70
N TRP A 218 -8.15 -11.25 -24.71
CA TRP A 218 -9.51 -11.27 -24.15
C TRP A 218 -9.83 -10.04 -23.33
N TYR A 219 -8.85 -9.47 -22.62
CA TYR A 219 -9.05 -8.18 -21.98
C TYR A 219 -9.36 -7.10 -23.02
N ASP A 220 -8.52 -6.97 -24.05
CA ASP A 220 -8.66 -5.94 -25.09
C ASP A 220 -9.98 -6.05 -25.88
N ALA A 221 -10.45 -7.28 -26.08
CA ALA A 221 -11.72 -7.55 -26.76
C ALA A 221 -12.97 -7.35 -25.89
N SER A 222 -12.82 -7.33 -24.55
CA SER A 222 -13.97 -7.35 -23.64
C SER A 222 -14.17 -6.06 -22.85
N PHE A 223 -13.09 -5.32 -22.58
CA PHE A 223 -13.09 -4.14 -21.72
C PHE A 223 -12.58 -2.92 -22.51
N ASP A 224 -13.49 -2.16 -23.04
CA ASP A 224 -13.18 -0.87 -23.66
C ASP A 224 -13.13 0.25 -22.60
N LYS A 225 -12.74 1.47 -23.06
CA LYS A 225 -12.66 2.64 -22.19
C LYS A 225 -14.02 3.12 -21.66
N ALA A 226 -15.10 2.76 -22.32
CA ALA A 226 -16.45 3.17 -21.95
C ALA A 226 -17.10 2.23 -20.91
N ASN A 227 -16.62 0.99 -20.82
CA ASN A 227 -17.20 -0.04 -19.95
C ASN A 227 -16.54 -0.03 -18.56
N GLN A 228 -16.95 0.91 -17.72
CA GLN A 228 -16.44 1.04 -16.34
C GLN A 228 -17.21 0.13 -15.40
N THR A 229 -16.69 -1.07 -15.16
CA THR A 229 -17.23 -2.02 -14.17
C THR A 229 -16.20 -2.27 -13.07
N ALA A 230 -16.68 -2.67 -11.88
CA ALA A 230 -15.80 -2.96 -10.74
C ALA A 230 -14.79 -4.10 -11.00
N VAL A 231 -15.05 -4.98 -11.98
CA VAL A 231 -14.10 -6.05 -12.35
C VAL A 231 -13.07 -5.62 -13.39
N GLN A 232 -13.26 -4.49 -14.07
CA GLN A 232 -12.32 -4.02 -15.09
C GLN A 232 -10.91 -3.73 -14.54
N PRO A 233 -10.74 -3.01 -13.42
CA PRO A 233 -9.41 -2.79 -12.84
C PRO A 233 -8.70 -4.11 -12.46
N LEU A 234 -9.46 -5.09 -11.95
CA LEU A 234 -8.91 -6.41 -11.62
C LEU A 234 -8.50 -7.18 -12.89
N ALA A 235 -9.32 -7.15 -13.94
CA ALA A 235 -8.97 -7.73 -15.24
C ALA A 235 -7.73 -7.04 -15.83
N PHE A 236 -7.62 -5.72 -15.70
CA PHE A 236 -6.49 -4.94 -16.17
C PHE A 236 -5.19 -5.29 -15.43
N SER A 237 -5.25 -5.59 -14.13
CA SER A 237 -4.08 -6.04 -13.37
C SER A 237 -3.56 -7.40 -13.87
N TYR A 238 -4.43 -8.33 -14.25
CA TYR A 238 -4.02 -9.59 -14.89
C TYR A 238 -3.40 -9.37 -16.26
N LYS A 239 -3.95 -8.45 -17.08
CA LYS A 239 -3.32 -8.06 -18.35
C LYS A 239 -1.93 -7.49 -18.13
N ALA A 240 -1.76 -6.56 -17.19
CA ALA A 240 -0.46 -5.96 -16.86
C ALA A 240 0.55 -7.02 -16.41
N GLY A 241 0.15 -7.93 -15.51
CA GLY A 241 0.98 -9.06 -15.10
C GLY A 241 1.32 -10.02 -16.25
N ALA A 242 0.40 -10.24 -17.20
CA ALA A 242 0.65 -11.04 -18.39
C ALA A 242 1.68 -10.38 -19.30
N LEU A 243 1.60 -9.08 -19.52
CA LEU A 243 2.59 -8.30 -20.28
C LEU A 243 3.97 -8.41 -19.65
N PHE A 244 4.08 -8.25 -18.34
CA PHE A 244 5.33 -8.45 -17.60
C PHE A 244 5.93 -9.85 -17.86
N ARG A 245 5.12 -10.91 -17.68
CA ARG A 245 5.57 -12.29 -17.88
C ARG A 245 5.92 -12.63 -19.34
N MET A 246 5.45 -11.83 -20.29
CA MET A 246 5.82 -11.90 -21.71
C MET A 246 7.09 -11.11 -22.06
N GLY A 247 7.77 -10.50 -21.08
CA GLY A 247 8.95 -9.67 -21.28
C GLY A 247 8.64 -8.26 -21.82
N LYS A 248 7.37 -7.83 -21.78
CA LYS A 248 6.90 -6.51 -22.23
C LYS A 248 6.88 -5.52 -21.05
N GLY A 249 8.06 -5.29 -20.45
CA GLY A 249 8.20 -4.51 -19.21
C GLY A 249 7.63 -3.09 -19.31
N ALA A 250 7.89 -2.36 -20.40
CA ALA A 250 7.38 -0.99 -20.57
C ALA A 250 5.85 -0.94 -20.66
N GLU A 251 5.22 -1.85 -21.41
CA GLU A 251 3.77 -1.94 -21.51
C GLU A 251 3.14 -2.33 -20.15
N ALA A 252 3.81 -3.20 -19.41
CA ALA A 252 3.38 -3.59 -18.07
C ALA A 252 3.50 -2.43 -17.07
N ALA A 253 4.64 -1.74 -17.03
CA ALA A 253 4.88 -0.60 -16.17
C ALA A 253 3.84 0.52 -16.41
N TYR A 254 3.63 0.89 -17.66
CA TYR A 254 2.60 1.85 -18.02
C TYR A 254 1.21 1.41 -17.54
N SER A 255 0.85 0.13 -17.74
CA SER A 255 -0.43 -0.41 -17.27
C SER A 255 -0.56 -0.34 -15.75
N PHE A 256 0.48 -0.70 -15.00
CA PHE A 256 0.48 -0.60 -13.54
C PHE A 256 0.45 0.85 -13.05
N SER A 257 1.09 1.80 -13.75
CA SER A 257 1.00 3.22 -13.40
C SER A 257 -0.45 3.74 -13.52
N ARG A 258 -1.18 3.32 -14.57
CA ARG A 258 -2.60 3.68 -14.75
C ARG A 258 -3.52 3.05 -13.71
N LEU A 259 -3.21 1.81 -13.29
CA LEU A 259 -3.90 1.14 -12.19
C LEU A 259 -3.66 1.86 -10.87
N PHE A 260 -2.41 2.19 -10.57
CA PHE A 260 -2.03 2.87 -9.33
C PHE A 260 -2.75 4.23 -9.17
N ALA A 261 -2.84 5.00 -10.26
CA ALA A 261 -3.54 6.29 -10.27
C ALA A 261 -5.03 6.19 -9.89
N LYS A 262 -5.67 5.04 -10.16
CA LYS A 262 -7.11 4.82 -9.95
C LYS A 262 -7.43 3.87 -8.81
N ALA A 263 -6.42 3.28 -8.21
CA ALA A 263 -6.60 2.25 -7.19
C ALA A 263 -7.17 2.83 -5.89
N SER A 264 -7.96 1.99 -5.22
CA SER A 264 -8.32 2.21 -3.83
C SER A 264 -7.11 2.06 -2.90
N THR A 265 -7.22 2.58 -1.70
CA THR A 265 -6.17 2.54 -0.67
C THR A 265 -5.52 1.16 -0.52
N ALA A 266 -6.34 0.12 -0.41
CA ALA A 266 -5.87 -1.24 -0.14
C ALA A 266 -5.08 -1.88 -1.30
N ASP A 267 -5.27 -1.42 -2.53
CA ASP A 267 -4.71 -2.07 -3.72
C ASP A 267 -3.39 -1.42 -4.19
N LYS A 268 -3.09 -0.17 -3.77
CA LYS A 268 -1.93 0.58 -4.27
C LYS A 268 -0.62 -0.15 -4.05
N LYS A 269 -0.41 -0.74 -2.89
CA LYS A 269 0.82 -1.48 -2.57
C LYS A 269 1.02 -2.68 -3.50
N LYS A 270 -0.02 -3.50 -3.71
CA LYS A 270 0.04 -4.65 -4.62
C LYS A 270 0.31 -4.23 -6.07
N ILE A 271 -0.34 -3.15 -6.51
CA ILE A 271 -0.16 -2.61 -7.86
C ILE A 271 1.26 -2.07 -8.03
N PHE A 272 1.79 -1.38 -7.01
CA PHE A 272 3.15 -0.88 -7.04
C PHE A 272 4.19 -2.00 -7.12
N LEU A 273 3.99 -3.13 -6.45
CA LEU A 273 4.88 -4.30 -6.61
C LEU A 273 4.94 -4.77 -8.08
N GLY A 274 3.80 -4.76 -8.79
CA GLY A 274 3.77 -5.05 -10.23
C GLY A 274 4.58 -4.04 -11.07
N PHE A 275 4.46 -2.75 -10.74
CA PHE A 275 5.29 -1.70 -11.34
C PHE A 275 6.77 -1.91 -11.06
N LEU A 276 7.13 -2.14 -9.80
CA LEU A 276 8.49 -2.37 -9.33
C LEU A 276 9.18 -3.53 -10.08
N TRP A 277 8.50 -4.66 -10.21
CA TRP A 277 9.04 -5.79 -10.97
C TRP A 277 9.14 -5.50 -12.47
N SER A 278 8.20 -4.75 -13.02
CA SER A 278 8.20 -4.40 -14.44
C SER A 278 9.31 -3.42 -14.82
N THR A 279 9.83 -2.64 -13.87
CA THR A 279 10.79 -1.54 -14.08
C THR A 279 12.19 -1.82 -13.55
N ASP A 280 12.55 -3.10 -13.39
CA ASP A 280 13.83 -3.49 -12.81
C ASP A 280 14.09 -2.78 -11.47
N ARG A 281 13.13 -2.91 -10.54
CA ARG A 281 13.14 -2.32 -9.21
C ARG A 281 13.28 -0.78 -9.23
N CYS A 282 12.52 -0.14 -10.10
CA CYS A 282 12.55 1.32 -10.29
C CYS A 282 13.94 1.87 -10.63
N ASN A 283 14.70 1.17 -11.47
CA ASN A 283 16.01 1.64 -11.92
C ASN A 283 15.89 3.01 -12.61
N PRO A 284 16.47 4.09 -12.02
CA PRO A 284 16.29 5.45 -12.53
C PRO A 284 16.91 5.70 -13.90
N GLU A 285 17.92 4.92 -14.30
CA GLU A 285 18.55 5.02 -15.62
C GLU A 285 17.60 4.61 -16.76
N LEU A 286 16.57 3.84 -16.42
CA LEU A 286 15.60 3.33 -17.39
C LEU A 286 14.30 4.13 -17.47
N ILE A 287 14.17 5.25 -16.74
CA ILE A 287 12.95 6.06 -16.69
C ILE A 287 12.47 6.43 -18.11
N GLU A 288 13.35 6.93 -18.97
CA GLU A 288 12.96 7.34 -20.34
C GLU A 288 12.42 6.18 -21.17
N LYS A 289 13.02 5.00 -21.01
CA LYS A 289 12.57 3.78 -21.72
C LYS A 289 11.16 3.39 -21.31
N TYR A 290 10.87 3.41 -20.02
CA TYR A 290 9.59 2.94 -19.49
C TYR A 290 8.48 3.96 -19.66
N THR A 291 8.78 5.25 -19.52
CA THR A 291 7.79 6.33 -19.68
C THR A 291 7.54 6.75 -21.15
N ALA A 292 8.23 6.14 -22.11
CA ALA A 292 8.08 6.45 -23.52
C ALA A 292 6.67 6.15 -24.08
N LEU A 293 5.92 5.26 -23.44
CA LEU A 293 4.57 4.88 -23.85
C LEU A 293 3.47 5.85 -23.34
N ALA A 294 3.82 6.72 -22.40
CA ALA A 294 2.87 7.69 -21.88
C ALA A 294 2.43 8.68 -22.98
N PRO A 295 1.12 8.81 -23.26
CA PRO A 295 0.60 9.58 -24.41
C PRO A 295 0.67 11.08 -24.20
N ASN A 296 0.88 11.56 -22.99
CA ASN A 296 0.93 12.97 -22.63
C ASN A 296 1.86 13.21 -21.44
N GLN A 297 2.19 14.48 -21.17
CA GLN A 297 3.13 14.86 -20.12
C GLN A 297 2.62 14.54 -18.71
N GLN A 298 1.32 14.59 -18.47
CA GLN A 298 0.72 14.28 -17.18
C GLN A 298 0.92 12.82 -16.81
N GLU A 299 0.63 11.91 -17.75
CA GLU A 299 0.83 10.48 -17.54
C GLU A 299 2.31 10.13 -17.45
N LYS A 300 3.16 10.82 -18.25
CA LYS A 300 4.62 10.67 -18.17
C LYS A 300 5.16 11.13 -16.82
N ALA A 301 4.69 12.26 -16.29
CA ALA A 301 5.05 12.76 -14.97
C ALA A 301 4.64 11.79 -13.87
N TYR A 302 3.40 11.31 -13.94
CA TYR A 302 2.87 10.36 -12.95
C TYR A 302 3.68 9.05 -12.92
N GLU A 303 3.97 8.48 -14.08
CA GLU A 303 4.79 7.28 -14.20
C GLU A 303 6.24 7.53 -13.73
N THR A 304 6.82 8.68 -14.06
CA THR A 304 8.14 9.12 -13.56
C THR A 304 8.15 9.18 -12.03
N ALA A 305 7.09 9.73 -11.42
CA ALA A 305 6.97 9.84 -9.96
C ALA A 305 7.01 8.49 -9.26
N LEU A 306 6.44 7.44 -9.85
CA LEU A 306 6.45 6.09 -9.26
C LEU A 306 7.87 5.53 -9.09
N PHE A 307 8.83 5.92 -9.92
CA PHE A 307 10.24 5.55 -9.72
C PHE A 307 10.81 6.11 -8.42
N GLY A 308 10.30 7.24 -7.94
CA GLY A 308 10.70 7.83 -6.66
C GLY A 308 10.06 7.21 -5.42
N LEU A 309 9.18 6.22 -5.58
CA LEU A 309 8.51 5.55 -4.46
C LEU A 309 9.26 4.32 -3.93
N PHE A 310 10.42 4.00 -4.49
CA PHE A 310 11.21 2.86 -4.04
C PHE A 310 12.67 3.25 -3.79
N GLY A 311 13.24 2.67 -2.72
CA GLY A 311 14.65 2.80 -2.39
C GLY A 311 14.99 4.02 -1.53
N GLU A 312 16.15 3.90 -0.91
CA GLU A 312 16.72 4.85 0.06
C GLU A 312 17.73 5.81 -0.57
N ALA A 313 18.03 5.63 -1.85
CA ALA A 313 18.95 6.51 -2.56
C ALA A 313 18.36 7.91 -2.74
N TRP A 314 19.24 8.89 -2.84
CA TRP A 314 18.88 10.27 -3.16
C TRP A 314 18.16 10.37 -4.51
N GLN A 315 16.92 10.83 -4.51
CA GLN A 315 16.05 10.85 -5.69
C GLN A 315 15.45 12.23 -5.99
N LEU A 316 16.01 13.31 -5.43
CA LEU A 316 15.60 14.68 -5.77
C LEU A 316 15.51 14.91 -7.29
N PRO A 317 16.42 14.38 -8.15
CA PRO A 317 16.27 14.50 -9.60
C PRO A 317 14.96 13.94 -10.16
N ILE A 318 14.39 12.89 -9.55
CA ILE A 318 13.08 12.34 -9.95
C ILE A 318 11.95 13.30 -9.60
N LEU A 319 11.98 13.88 -8.39
CA LEU A 319 11.06 14.94 -7.99
C LEU A 319 11.11 16.14 -8.94
N GLN A 320 12.30 16.63 -9.23
CA GLN A 320 12.52 17.76 -10.17
C GLN A 320 12.02 17.45 -11.57
N LYS A 321 12.30 16.24 -12.07
CA LYS A 321 11.84 15.79 -13.39
C LYS A 321 10.32 15.67 -13.45
N THR A 322 9.70 15.09 -12.41
CA THR A 322 8.24 15.00 -12.29
C THR A 322 7.61 16.39 -12.34
N TYR A 323 8.14 17.34 -11.55
CA TYR A 323 7.68 18.72 -11.52
C TYR A 323 7.85 19.41 -12.87
N ALA A 324 8.97 19.21 -13.57
CA ALA A 324 9.21 19.79 -14.89
C ALA A 324 8.25 19.26 -15.95
N LEU A 325 7.85 17.99 -15.87
CA LEU A 325 6.89 17.37 -16.78
C LEU A 325 5.46 17.84 -16.50
N ASP A 326 5.05 17.83 -15.24
CA ASP A 326 3.72 18.26 -14.80
C ASP A 326 3.76 18.81 -13.37
N PRO A 327 3.76 20.14 -13.20
CA PRO A 327 3.70 20.76 -11.88
C PRO A 327 2.45 20.42 -11.05
N SER A 328 1.39 19.92 -11.70
CA SER A 328 0.15 19.55 -11.02
C SER A 328 0.11 18.07 -10.59
N CYS A 329 1.19 17.32 -10.79
CA CYS A 329 1.26 15.91 -10.42
C CYS A 329 1.00 15.69 -8.91
N GLU A 330 -0.04 14.92 -8.61
CA GLU A 330 -0.50 14.67 -7.24
C GLU A 330 0.50 13.91 -6.36
N LEU A 331 1.52 13.26 -6.95
CA LEU A 331 2.55 12.54 -6.23
C LEU A 331 3.72 13.45 -5.78
N LEU A 332 3.81 14.70 -6.22
CA LEU A 332 4.88 15.63 -5.81
C LEU A 332 4.99 15.80 -4.29
N PRO A 333 3.90 15.97 -3.52
CA PRO A 333 3.99 16.06 -2.07
C PRO A 333 4.57 14.81 -1.42
N LEU A 334 4.20 13.62 -1.89
CA LEU A 334 4.73 12.36 -1.39
C LEU A 334 6.24 12.22 -1.68
N LEU A 335 6.67 12.55 -2.90
CA LEU A 335 8.10 12.54 -3.24
C LEU A 335 8.89 13.51 -2.36
N ALA A 336 8.35 14.71 -2.09
CA ALA A 336 9.00 15.68 -1.21
C ALA A 336 9.15 15.16 0.23
N ILE A 337 8.10 14.53 0.78
CA ILE A 337 8.14 13.90 2.11
C ILE A 337 9.20 12.80 2.15
N ARG A 338 9.29 11.96 1.13
CA ARG A 338 10.31 10.90 1.06
C ARG A 338 11.73 11.44 1.04
N GLU A 339 11.99 12.53 0.32
CA GLU A 339 13.32 13.15 0.34
C GLU A 339 13.65 13.77 1.72
N MET A 340 12.66 14.37 2.40
CA MET A 340 12.85 14.82 3.79
C MET A 340 13.10 13.66 4.75
N ASN A 341 12.38 12.54 4.64
CA ASN A 341 12.59 11.34 5.46
C ASN A 341 14.01 10.78 5.29
N LYS A 342 14.55 10.75 4.06
CA LYS A 342 15.93 10.33 3.81
C LYS A 342 16.95 11.25 4.49
N LEU A 343 16.63 12.55 4.56
CA LEU A 343 17.48 13.53 5.26
C LEU A 343 17.33 13.44 6.77
N GLU A 344 16.15 13.10 7.31
CA GLU A 344 15.99 12.77 8.73
C GLU A 344 16.89 11.59 9.11
N GLU A 345 16.82 10.51 8.35
CA GLU A 345 17.59 9.30 8.61
C GLU A 345 19.11 9.53 8.47
N LYS A 346 19.55 10.15 7.36
CA LYS A 346 20.95 10.13 6.94
C LYS A 346 21.72 11.45 7.20
N TYR A 347 21.01 12.51 7.52
CA TYR A 347 21.62 13.82 7.81
C TYR A 347 21.32 14.29 9.25
N LEU A 348 20.06 14.31 9.66
CA LEU A 348 19.65 14.80 10.99
C LEU A 348 20.03 13.83 12.11
N THR A 349 19.73 12.54 11.97
CA THR A 349 19.96 11.53 13.02
C THR A 349 21.43 11.44 13.41
N PRO A 350 22.40 11.32 12.50
CA PRO A 350 23.82 11.31 12.87
C PRO A 350 24.28 12.59 13.56
N HIS A 351 23.65 13.73 13.24
CA HIS A 351 23.96 15.01 13.88
C HIS A 351 23.49 15.05 15.34
N ILE A 352 22.27 14.57 15.60
CA ILE A 352 21.72 14.46 16.97
C ILE A 352 22.53 13.48 17.79
N GLU A 353 22.79 12.28 17.28
CA GLU A 353 23.55 11.23 17.98
C GLU A 353 24.96 11.71 18.37
N LYS A 354 25.59 12.46 17.49
CA LYS A 354 26.91 13.04 17.78
C LYS A 354 26.88 14.07 18.93
N GLN A 355 25.80 14.85 19.02
CA GLN A 355 25.61 15.83 20.10
C GLN A 355 25.35 15.17 21.44
N GLU A 356 24.57 14.10 21.46
CA GLU A 356 24.21 13.38 22.67
C GLU A 356 25.32 12.46 23.19
N GLY A 357 26.39 12.27 22.43
CA GLY A 357 27.49 11.36 22.77
C GLY A 357 27.06 9.89 22.81
N SER A 358 25.88 9.59 22.28
CA SER A 358 25.35 8.25 22.15
C SER A 358 26.14 7.45 21.09
N ARG A 359 26.28 6.14 21.30
CA ARG A 359 26.86 5.29 20.25
C ARG A 359 25.83 5.19 19.14
N PRO A 360 26.20 5.41 17.87
CA PRO A 360 25.30 5.24 16.75
C PRO A 360 24.74 3.83 16.76
N TYR A 361 23.46 3.69 17.11
CA TYR A 361 22.86 2.36 17.33
C TYR A 361 22.61 1.65 16.00
N TYR A 362 22.23 2.38 14.99
CA TYR A 362 21.77 1.84 13.72
C TYR A 362 22.80 1.94 12.58
N PHE A 363 23.48 3.06 12.49
CA PHE A 363 24.40 3.33 11.37
C PHE A 363 25.70 2.52 11.41
N SER A 364 26.09 1.98 12.55
CA SER A 364 27.27 1.09 12.65
C SER A 364 27.12 -0.23 11.87
N TRP A 365 25.89 -0.60 11.50
CA TRP A 365 25.61 -1.83 10.73
C TRP A 365 25.79 -1.60 9.22
N TYR A 366 25.69 -0.38 8.77
CA TYR A 366 25.88 0.02 7.39
C TYR A 366 27.04 0.97 7.31
N GLU A 367 28.28 0.48 7.25
CA GLU A 367 29.51 1.27 7.00
C GLU A 367 29.42 2.06 5.69
N ARG A 368 28.61 3.12 5.65
CA ARG A 368 28.29 3.86 4.44
C ARG A 368 28.53 5.35 4.55
N ASP A 369 29.65 5.74 5.19
CA ASP A 369 30.09 7.14 5.25
C ASP A 369 30.16 7.81 3.86
N SER A 370 30.34 7.02 2.81
CA SER A 370 30.42 7.52 1.42
C SER A 370 29.08 7.91 0.80
N ILE A 371 27.94 7.56 1.44
CA ILE A 371 26.58 7.76 0.89
C ILE A 371 25.79 8.79 1.73
N LEU A 372 26.36 9.31 2.82
CA LEU A 372 25.69 10.30 3.64
C LEU A 372 25.47 11.60 2.85
N PRO A 373 24.24 12.17 2.88
CA PRO A 373 23.98 13.43 2.23
C PRO A 373 24.79 14.55 2.90
N ARG A 374 25.26 15.49 2.07
CA ARG A 374 25.97 16.68 2.51
C ARG A 374 25.01 17.86 2.55
N ASP A 375 25.48 18.96 3.12
CA ASP A 375 24.75 20.22 3.18
C ASP A 375 24.23 20.67 1.79
N GLU A 376 25.01 20.42 0.73
CA GLU A 376 24.63 20.70 -0.65
C GLU A 376 23.33 19.98 -1.11
N HIS A 377 23.09 18.76 -0.62
CA HIS A 377 21.84 18.02 -0.91
C HIS A 377 20.64 18.68 -0.22
N VAL A 378 20.82 19.13 1.03
CA VAL A 378 19.77 19.83 1.76
C VAL A 378 19.45 21.16 1.10
N LEU A 379 20.47 21.92 0.68
CA LEU A 379 20.30 23.18 -0.05
C LEU A 379 19.60 22.99 -1.40
N ALA A 380 19.92 21.92 -2.13
CA ALA A 380 19.25 21.59 -3.38
C ALA A 380 17.76 21.25 -3.17
N CYS A 381 17.43 20.55 -2.07
CA CYS A 381 16.03 20.33 -1.66
C CYS A 381 15.33 21.65 -1.35
N ILE A 382 15.94 22.52 -0.54
CA ILE A 382 15.39 23.83 -0.19
C ILE A 382 15.05 24.61 -1.45
N ALA A 383 16.00 24.76 -2.37
CA ALA A 383 15.79 25.49 -3.62
C ALA A 383 14.63 24.91 -4.45
N SER A 384 14.54 23.59 -4.56
CA SER A 384 13.45 22.93 -5.27
C SER A 384 12.10 23.17 -4.59
N PHE A 385 12.06 23.07 -3.26
CA PHE A 385 10.82 23.25 -2.49
C PHE A 385 10.35 24.72 -2.50
N GLU A 386 11.25 25.69 -2.44
CA GLU A 386 10.92 27.11 -2.60
C GLU A 386 10.29 27.40 -3.96
N GLN A 387 10.81 26.79 -5.03
CA GLN A 387 10.25 26.91 -6.36
C GLN A 387 8.81 26.33 -6.41
N MET A 388 8.63 25.13 -5.88
CA MET A 388 7.33 24.44 -5.87
C MET A 388 6.31 25.16 -4.96
N ALA A 389 6.71 25.71 -3.83
CA ALA A 389 5.86 26.49 -2.94
C ALA A 389 5.30 27.75 -3.60
N LYS A 390 6.03 28.35 -4.55
CA LYS A 390 5.63 29.57 -5.30
C LYS A 390 4.74 29.26 -6.49
N ASP A 391 4.77 28.05 -7.05
CA ASP A 391 4.02 27.68 -8.25
C ASP A 391 2.57 27.29 -7.92
N ALA A 392 1.60 28.08 -8.36
CA ALA A 392 0.18 27.88 -8.06
C ALA A 392 -0.40 26.54 -8.60
N ARG A 393 0.29 25.91 -9.54
CA ARG A 393 -0.12 24.60 -10.13
C ARG A 393 0.20 23.43 -9.21
N VAL A 394 1.18 23.59 -8.30
CA VAL A 394 1.65 22.51 -7.44
C VAL A 394 0.61 22.20 -6.35
N PRO A 395 0.23 20.92 -6.16
CA PRO A 395 -0.69 20.53 -5.11
C PRO A 395 -0.04 20.70 -3.73
N ASN A 396 -0.82 21.12 -2.75
CA ASN A 396 -0.40 21.26 -1.36
C ASN A 396 0.89 22.11 -1.18
N ARG A 397 0.97 23.28 -1.82
CA ARG A 397 2.11 24.22 -1.69
C ARG A 397 2.56 24.50 -0.26
N PRO A 398 1.66 24.62 0.75
CA PRO A 398 2.06 24.81 2.13
C PRO A 398 2.95 23.70 2.69
N LEU A 399 2.83 22.47 2.19
CA LEU A 399 3.72 21.36 2.56
C LEU A 399 5.17 21.66 2.14
N PHE A 400 5.39 22.14 0.92
CA PHE A 400 6.72 22.50 0.42
C PHE A 400 7.32 23.68 1.20
N ALA A 401 6.51 24.70 1.48
CA ALA A 401 6.97 25.83 2.30
C ALA A 401 7.31 25.37 3.74
N THR A 402 6.53 24.46 4.32
CA THR A 402 6.81 23.83 5.62
C THR A 402 8.08 22.99 5.57
N GLY A 403 8.29 22.26 4.46
CA GLY A 403 9.50 21.49 4.21
C GLY A 403 10.76 22.37 4.17
N VAL A 404 10.69 23.57 3.59
CA VAL A 404 11.80 24.54 3.64
C VAL A 404 12.17 24.89 5.08
N ALA A 405 11.18 25.16 5.94
CA ALA A 405 11.42 25.45 7.34
C ALA A 405 12.09 24.28 8.06
N TYR A 406 11.62 23.07 7.79
CA TYR A 406 12.17 21.86 8.41
C TYR A 406 13.60 21.56 7.92
N LEU A 407 13.89 21.73 6.64
CA LEU A 407 15.22 21.55 6.08
C LEU A 407 16.23 22.59 6.62
N GLN A 408 15.81 23.82 6.83
CA GLN A 408 16.65 24.83 7.51
C GLN A 408 16.91 24.47 8.98
N TYR A 409 15.90 23.93 9.67
CA TYR A 409 16.07 23.38 11.02
C TYR A 409 17.11 22.25 11.05
N MET A 410 17.04 21.30 10.14
CA MET A 410 18.01 20.19 10.06
C MET A 410 19.46 20.69 9.88
N ARG A 411 19.65 21.80 9.19
CA ARG A 411 20.96 22.45 9.02
C ARG A 411 21.43 23.24 10.25
N GLY A 412 20.61 23.38 11.28
CA GLY A 412 20.89 24.21 12.43
C GLY A 412 20.73 25.72 12.18
N ASP A 413 20.20 26.14 11.02
CA ASP A 413 19.90 27.55 10.75
C ASP A 413 18.48 27.88 11.28
N TYR A 414 18.39 27.98 12.59
CA TYR A 414 17.13 28.24 13.28
C TYR A 414 16.51 29.59 12.91
N THR A 415 17.33 30.58 12.55
CA THR A 415 16.84 31.90 12.10
C THR A 415 16.13 31.78 10.76
N ALA A 416 16.75 31.15 9.78
CA ALA A 416 16.11 30.87 8.48
C ALA A 416 14.90 29.94 8.63
N ALA A 417 14.97 28.94 9.53
CA ALA A 417 13.88 28.03 9.80
C ALA A 417 12.63 28.77 10.33
N ARG A 418 12.78 29.70 11.27
CA ARG A 418 11.67 30.54 11.77
C ARG A 418 11.06 31.43 10.70
N GLN A 419 11.90 32.06 9.89
CA GLN A 419 11.41 32.92 8.79
C GLN A 419 10.59 32.10 7.77
N ALA A 420 11.12 30.93 7.38
CA ALA A 420 10.43 30.01 6.48
C ALA A 420 9.11 29.47 7.10
N LEU A 421 9.12 29.15 8.39
CA LEU A 421 7.95 28.68 9.11
C LEU A 421 6.87 29.76 9.20
N ALA A 422 7.25 31.00 9.50
CA ALA A 422 6.31 32.13 9.52
C ALA A 422 5.66 32.35 8.14
N HIS A 423 6.44 32.23 7.06
CA HIS A 423 5.92 32.28 5.69
C HIS A 423 4.94 31.13 5.41
N ALA A 424 5.31 29.90 5.75
CA ALA A 424 4.47 28.71 5.55
C ALA A 424 3.16 28.80 6.34
N SER A 425 3.20 29.28 7.57
CA SER A 425 2.03 29.45 8.46
C SER A 425 1.05 30.51 7.95
N GLY A 426 1.52 31.48 7.16
CA GLY A 426 0.67 32.45 6.49
C GLY A 426 -0.11 31.89 5.29
N MET A 427 0.23 30.71 4.82
CA MET A 427 -0.45 30.05 3.71
C MET A 427 -1.69 29.28 4.18
N GLN A 428 -2.74 29.26 3.35
CA GLN A 428 -3.90 28.40 3.62
C GLN A 428 -3.50 26.93 3.50
N SER A 429 -3.62 26.17 4.59
CA SER A 429 -3.23 24.77 4.69
C SER A 429 -4.28 23.92 5.39
N ASN A 430 -4.26 22.60 5.13
CA ASN A 430 -5.08 21.63 5.85
C ASN A 430 -4.58 21.42 7.29
N ALA A 431 -5.36 20.70 8.10
CA ALA A 431 -5.06 20.47 9.51
C ALA A 431 -3.72 19.74 9.73
N ALA A 432 -3.41 18.73 8.89
CA ALA A 432 -2.20 17.94 9.04
C ALA A 432 -0.93 18.78 8.82
N VAL A 433 -0.93 19.65 7.80
CA VAL A 433 0.19 20.57 7.56
C VAL A 433 0.33 21.61 8.69
N LYS A 434 -0.79 22.11 9.23
CA LYS A 434 -0.76 23.01 10.40
C LYS A 434 -0.18 22.35 11.64
N ASP A 435 -0.57 21.12 11.90
CA ASP A 435 -0.02 20.33 13.00
C ASP A 435 1.50 20.12 12.83
N GLN A 436 1.93 19.83 11.59
CA GLN A 436 3.36 19.70 11.27
C GLN A 436 4.12 21.02 11.46
N GLN A 437 3.54 22.16 11.08
CA GLN A 437 4.10 23.48 11.33
C GLN A 437 4.27 23.76 12.82
N GLN A 438 3.30 23.38 13.63
CA GLN A 438 3.37 23.55 15.07
C GLN A 438 4.47 22.68 15.69
N LEU A 439 4.63 21.43 15.22
CA LEU A 439 5.71 20.56 15.67
C LEU A 439 7.08 21.12 15.31
N ILE A 440 7.27 21.59 14.06
CA ILE A 440 8.53 22.20 13.65
C ILE A 440 8.82 23.47 14.46
N GLY A 441 7.81 24.25 14.77
CA GLY A 441 7.92 25.40 15.66
C GLY A 441 8.42 25.03 17.06
N LEU A 442 7.93 23.94 17.63
CA LEU A 442 8.40 23.40 18.90
C LEU A 442 9.86 22.93 18.82
N LEU A 443 10.23 22.23 17.76
CA LEU A 443 11.63 21.78 17.53
C LEU A 443 12.59 22.97 17.44
N ILE A 444 12.24 24.00 16.68
CA ILE A 444 13.06 25.22 16.60
C ILE A 444 13.20 25.89 17.96
N GLN A 445 12.07 26.06 18.66
CA GLN A 445 12.03 26.73 19.97
C GLN A 445 12.90 25.98 21.00
N THR A 446 12.79 24.64 21.05
CA THR A 446 13.58 23.84 21.99
C THR A 446 15.06 23.84 21.67
N SER A 447 15.43 23.80 20.39
CA SER A 447 16.84 23.79 19.96
C SER A 447 17.55 25.13 20.16
N GLU A 448 16.84 26.24 20.28
CA GLU A 448 17.40 27.56 20.56
C GLU A 448 17.58 27.83 22.06
N LEU A 449 17.03 26.99 22.93
CA LEU A 449 17.17 27.17 24.36
C LEU A 449 18.61 26.97 24.82
N LYS A 450 19.14 27.97 25.49
CA LYS A 450 20.46 27.86 26.15
C LYS A 450 20.34 27.24 27.54
N GLN A 451 19.23 27.43 28.19
CA GLN A 451 18.89 26.86 29.49
C GLN A 451 17.38 26.76 29.65
N LEU A 452 16.96 25.81 30.46
CA LEU A 452 15.54 25.64 30.81
C LEU A 452 15.30 26.37 32.13
N ASP A 453 14.84 27.62 32.04
CA ASP A 453 14.38 28.41 33.20
C ASP A 453 12.85 28.49 33.23
N ALA A 454 12.30 29.08 34.28
CA ALA A 454 10.84 29.19 34.48
C ALA A 454 10.14 29.94 33.32
N ALA A 455 10.79 30.89 32.69
CA ALA A 455 10.23 31.61 31.55
C ALA A 455 10.21 30.72 30.29
N ALA A 456 11.26 29.97 30.06
CA ALA A 456 11.34 28.98 28.95
C ALA A 456 10.32 27.85 29.15
N GLU A 457 10.16 27.31 30.36
CA GLU A 457 9.14 26.31 30.68
C GLU A 457 7.73 26.83 30.39
N GLN A 458 7.44 28.06 30.84
CA GLN A 458 6.13 28.67 30.61
C GLN A 458 5.86 28.92 29.12
N ALA A 459 6.89 29.30 28.35
CA ALA A 459 6.77 29.50 26.91
C ALA A 459 6.54 28.20 26.12
N LEU A 460 7.14 27.09 26.57
CA LEU A 460 7.00 25.75 25.93
C LEU A 460 5.68 25.06 26.27
N LEU A 461 5.14 25.33 27.45
CA LEU A 461 3.98 24.61 28.03
C LEU A 461 2.77 24.51 27.09
N PRO A 462 2.33 25.55 26.35
CA PRO A 462 1.20 25.42 25.42
C PRO A 462 1.46 24.42 24.29
N SER A 463 2.66 24.42 23.71
CA SER A 463 3.04 23.52 22.62
C SER A 463 3.19 22.07 23.12
N LEU A 464 3.74 21.86 24.29
CA LEU A 464 3.84 20.54 24.93
C LEU A 464 2.47 19.98 25.29
N GLN A 465 1.56 20.80 25.82
CA GLN A 465 0.18 20.40 26.11
C GLN A 465 -0.57 20.03 24.83
N TRP A 466 -0.40 20.79 23.76
CA TRP A 466 -0.96 20.45 22.46
C TRP A 466 -0.42 19.09 21.96
N LEU A 467 0.90 18.87 22.02
CA LEU A 467 1.52 17.62 21.59
C LEU A 467 1.01 16.44 22.42
N GLN A 468 0.90 16.60 23.74
CA GLN A 468 0.33 15.60 24.64
C GLN A 468 -1.12 15.26 24.28
N GLN A 469 -1.95 16.29 23.99
CA GLN A 469 -3.34 16.06 23.58
C GLN A 469 -3.43 15.28 22.26
N LYS A 470 -2.55 15.58 21.30
CA LYS A 470 -2.45 14.82 20.05
C LYS A 470 -2.01 13.38 20.30
N ALA A 471 -1.03 13.17 21.17
CA ALA A 471 -0.49 11.86 21.49
C ALA A 471 -1.50 10.93 22.21
N ILE A 472 -2.39 11.51 23.04
CA ILE A 472 -3.38 10.74 23.82
C ILE A 472 -4.62 10.41 22.98
N LYS A 473 -4.96 11.24 22.00
CA LYS A 473 -6.26 11.22 21.31
C LYS A 473 -6.46 9.98 20.45
N ASP A 474 -5.40 9.27 20.10
CA ASP A 474 -5.54 8.15 19.19
C ASP A 474 -4.63 6.97 19.50
N SER A 475 -5.06 5.82 19.03
CA SER A 475 -4.48 4.51 19.22
C SER A 475 -3.09 4.35 18.58
N ARG A 476 -2.58 3.15 18.55
CA ARG A 476 -1.25 2.69 18.18
C ARG A 476 -0.60 3.26 16.90
N GLU A 477 -1.35 3.98 16.05
CA GLU A 477 -0.90 4.48 14.74
C GLU A 477 -0.57 5.98 14.70
N ASN A 478 -0.59 6.66 15.84
CA ASN A 478 -0.45 8.13 15.89
C ASN A 478 1.02 8.53 16.02
N ASP A 479 1.58 9.13 14.97
CA ASP A 479 2.95 9.67 14.94
C ASP A 479 3.23 10.63 16.11
N TYR A 480 2.24 11.41 16.53
CA TYR A 480 2.39 12.36 17.64
C TYR A 480 2.68 11.71 19.00
N ARG A 481 2.28 10.46 19.18
CA ARG A 481 2.66 9.68 20.36
C ARG A 481 4.18 9.45 20.41
N LEU A 482 4.80 9.26 19.25
CA LEU A 482 6.23 9.06 19.12
C LEU A 482 7.00 10.37 19.31
N PHE A 483 6.48 11.46 18.75
CA PHE A 483 7.05 12.80 18.93
C PHE A 483 6.99 13.31 20.39
N TYR A 484 6.03 12.83 21.16
CA TYR A 484 5.89 13.17 22.57
C TYR A 484 6.89 12.41 23.47
N ARG A 485 7.39 11.25 23.07
CA ARG A 485 8.41 10.49 23.79
C ARG A 485 9.78 11.13 23.71
#